data_0d75bf7b5062fc0d02e700685ea499fa
#
_entry.id   0d75bf7b5062fc0d02e700685ea499fa
#
_cell.length_a   1.000
_cell.length_b   1.000
_cell.length_c   1.000
_cell.angle_alpha   90.00
_cell.angle_beta   90.00
_cell.angle_gamma   90.00
#
_symmetry.space_group_name_H-M   'P 1'
#
loop_
_entity.id
_entity.type
_entity.pdbx_description
1 polymer ?
#
loop_
_entity_poly.entity_id
_entity_poly.type
_entity_poly.pdbx_seq_one_letter_code
_entity_poly.pdbx_strand_id
1 'polypeptide(L)'
;MVNVVNNKIVMGGETIVDALTIEKTEDGAASGPDLVLTRNSSSPAKSDVLGKIHFKGQNSDGTTIRYASIDAVIRKTTAGDDDSKIQLTVRKDGNHKPIVAVSNEGCLLHVDAPLILQSSGYKKTFISGSATAKRLVSFPDQAGTVMLNESGKVMAADLPTSDPSNAGQLWNDSGTVKISAG
;
A
#
# COMPACT_ATOMS: atom_id res chain seq x y z
N MET A 1 -27.53 26.16 -8.36
CA MET A 1 -27.93 26.51 -6.99
C MET A 1 -27.99 25.23 -6.18
N VAL A 2 -27.27 25.16 -5.07
CA VAL A 2 -27.28 23.98 -4.18
C VAL A 2 -28.45 24.13 -3.21
N ASN A 3 -29.37 23.19 -3.21
CA ASN A 3 -30.49 23.16 -2.27
C ASN A 3 -30.19 22.10 -1.18
N VAL A 4 -30.26 22.53 0.09
CA VAL A 4 -30.21 21.63 1.22
C VAL A 4 -31.63 21.32 1.65
N VAL A 5 -32.09 20.09 1.41
CA VAL A 5 -33.42 19.62 1.82
C VAL A 5 -33.24 18.44 2.78
N ASN A 6 -33.76 18.56 3.97
CA ASN A 6 -33.65 17.50 5.02
C ASN A 6 -32.22 17.03 5.29
N ASN A 7 -31.28 17.95 5.46
CA ASN A 7 -29.84 17.68 5.63
C ASN A 7 -29.18 16.93 4.46
N LYS A 8 -29.80 16.92 3.31
CA LYS A 8 -29.28 16.34 2.08
C LYS A 8 -28.96 17.43 1.08
N ILE A 9 -27.74 17.43 0.57
CA ILE A 9 -27.39 18.27 -0.59
C ILE A 9 -28.00 17.61 -1.81
N VAL A 10 -29.06 18.22 -2.37
CA VAL A 10 -29.67 17.76 -3.62
C VAL A 10 -29.26 18.75 -4.69
N MET A 11 -28.43 18.32 -5.60
CA MET A 11 -28.10 19.08 -6.78
C MET A 11 -29.07 18.68 -7.89
N GLY A 12 -30.06 19.55 -8.20
CA GLY A 12 -31.07 19.52 -9.25
C GLY A 12 -31.32 18.22 -10.02
N GLY A 13 -32.51 17.98 -10.47
CA GLY A 13 -33.07 16.70 -10.92
C GLY A 13 -32.43 15.97 -12.10
N GLU A 14 -31.42 16.46 -12.76
CA GLU A 14 -30.49 15.76 -13.65
C GLU A 14 -29.13 16.45 -13.50
N THR A 15 -28.29 15.90 -12.66
CA THR A 15 -27.07 16.60 -12.31
C THR A 15 -25.91 16.04 -13.08
N ILE A 16 -25.52 16.70 -14.12
CA ILE A 16 -24.16 16.64 -14.61
C ILE A 16 -23.35 17.62 -13.75
N VAL A 17 -22.69 17.15 -12.73
CA VAL A 17 -21.69 17.94 -12.00
C VAL A 17 -20.35 17.54 -12.58
N ASP A 18 -19.73 18.42 -13.34
CA ASP A 18 -18.41 18.18 -13.90
C ASP A 18 -17.36 18.07 -12.81
N ALA A 19 -17.52 18.79 -11.69
CA ALA A 19 -16.65 18.73 -10.54
C ALA A 19 -17.37 19.16 -9.24
N LEU A 20 -16.94 18.58 -8.12
CA LEU A 20 -17.21 19.09 -6.78
C LEU A 20 -15.95 19.77 -6.26
N THR A 21 -15.98 21.10 -6.13
CA THR A 21 -14.91 21.88 -5.50
C THR A 21 -15.32 22.21 -4.07
N ILE A 22 -14.43 21.91 -3.11
CA ILE A 22 -14.57 22.29 -1.72
C ILE A 22 -13.39 23.23 -1.42
N GLU A 23 -13.69 24.51 -1.17
CA GLU A 23 -12.69 25.56 -1.03
C GLU A 23 -12.88 26.29 0.31
N LYS A 24 -11.78 26.60 0.96
CA LYS A 24 -11.69 27.44 2.15
C LYS A 24 -10.49 28.37 1.98
N THR A 25 -10.70 29.65 2.13
CA THR A 25 -9.61 30.62 2.20
C THR A 25 -9.03 30.58 3.62
N GLU A 26 -7.74 30.31 3.75
CA GLU A 26 -7.04 30.20 5.02
C GLU A 26 -5.59 30.68 4.87
N ASP A 27 -5.24 31.78 5.54
CA ASP A 27 -3.90 32.38 5.49
C ASP A 27 -2.96 31.89 6.61
N GLY A 28 -3.47 31.08 7.55
CA GLY A 28 -2.75 30.59 8.71
C GLY A 28 -2.37 29.11 8.63
N ALA A 29 -1.96 28.56 9.77
CA ALA A 29 -1.60 27.14 9.90
C ALA A 29 -2.83 26.22 10.21
N ALA A 30 -4.05 26.73 10.15
CA ALA A 30 -5.25 25.94 10.33
C ALA A 30 -5.49 24.98 9.16
N SER A 31 -6.25 23.90 9.39
CA SER A 31 -6.59 22.95 8.34
C SER A 31 -7.37 23.62 7.20
N GLY A 32 -7.16 23.16 5.97
CA GLY A 32 -7.96 23.49 4.82
C GLY A 32 -9.40 22.96 4.91
N PRO A 33 -10.15 22.87 3.80
CA PRO A 33 -11.49 22.30 3.81
C PRO A 33 -11.47 20.79 4.13
N ASP A 34 -12.49 20.33 4.84
CA ASP A 34 -12.66 18.93 5.22
C ASP A 34 -13.79 18.30 4.41
N LEU A 35 -13.59 17.06 3.92
CA LEU A 35 -14.64 16.16 3.50
C LEU A 35 -14.90 15.13 4.60
N VAL A 36 -15.99 15.30 5.33
CA VAL A 36 -16.35 14.43 6.46
C VAL A 36 -17.36 13.39 6.03
N LEU A 37 -16.96 12.11 6.08
CA LEU A 37 -17.83 10.96 5.85
C LEU A 37 -18.07 10.28 7.20
N THR A 38 -19.26 10.46 7.77
CA THR A 38 -19.61 9.91 9.08
C THR A 38 -20.63 8.79 8.96
N ARG A 39 -20.28 7.61 9.51
CA ARG A 39 -21.23 6.55 9.75
C ARG A 39 -21.69 6.62 11.21
N ASN A 40 -22.93 6.99 11.44
CA ASN A 40 -23.54 6.93 12.77
C ASN A 40 -24.16 5.53 12.97
N SER A 41 -23.65 4.76 13.95
CA SER A 41 -24.12 3.42 14.27
C SER A 41 -24.28 3.27 15.78
N SER A 42 -25.40 2.76 16.21
CA SER A 42 -25.63 2.40 17.62
C SER A 42 -24.94 1.08 18.02
N SER A 43 -24.43 0.33 17.03
CA SER A 43 -23.75 -0.96 17.23
C SER A 43 -22.54 -1.06 16.29
N PRO A 44 -21.49 -0.27 16.54
CA PRO A 44 -20.29 -0.32 15.70
C PRO A 44 -19.55 -1.65 15.90
N ALA A 45 -19.08 -2.25 14.81
CA ALA A 45 -18.43 -3.54 14.81
C ALA A 45 -17.15 -3.55 13.95
N LYS A 46 -16.27 -4.52 14.24
CA LYS A 46 -15.13 -4.84 13.40
C LYS A 46 -15.60 -5.13 11.97
N SER A 47 -14.87 -4.60 11.00
CA SER A 47 -15.14 -4.68 9.55
C SER A 47 -16.27 -3.76 9.06
N ASP A 48 -16.86 -2.95 9.92
CA ASP A 48 -17.75 -1.89 9.49
C ASP A 48 -17.01 -0.89 8.60
N VAL A 49 -17.64 -0.51 7.50
CA VAL A 49 -17.13 0.50 6.59
C VAL A 49 -17.66 1.86 6.99
N LEU A 50 -16.76 2.80 7.29
CA LEU A 50 -17.09 4.16 7.71
C LEU A 50 -17.49 5.04 6.52
N GLY A 51 -16.82 4.87 5.40
CA GLY A 51 -17.08 5.62 4.17
C GLY A 51 -16.33 5.03 3.00
N LYS A 52 -16.79 5.37 1.78
CA LYS A 52 -16.16 4.94 0.52
C LYS A 52 -16.17 6.06 -0.51
N ILE A 53 -15.08 6.15 -1.25
CA ILE A 53 -15.01 6.89 -2.52
C ILE A 53 -14.98 5.85 -3.64
N HIS A 54 -15.97 5.85 -4.53
CA HIS A 54 -16.10 4.88 -5.61
C HIS A 54 -15.70 5.49 -6.95
N PHE A 55 -14.91 4.76 -7.71
CA PHE A 55 -14.60 5.03 -9.10
C PHE A 55 -15.39 4.04 -9.98
N LYS A 56 -16.36 4.56 -10.73
CA LYS A 56 -17.26 3.76 -11.54
C LYS A 56 -17.10 4.13 -13.02
N GLY A 57 -17.39 3.18 -13.89
CA GLY A 57 -17.43 3.36 -15.33
C GLY A 57 -18.29 2.27 -15.96
N GLN A 58 -18.57 2.38 -17.26
CA GLN A 58 -19.27 1.35 -18.00
C GLN A 58 -18.27 0.26 -18.48
N ASN A 59 -18.73 -0.98 -18.52
CA ASN A 59 -18.04 -2.08 -19.18
C ASN A 59 -18.48 -2.17 -20.66
N SER A 60 -18.02 -3.18 -21.40
CA SER A 60 -18.28 -3.34 -22.83
C SER A 60 -19.75 -3.57 -23.19
N ASP A 61 -20.59 -4.00 -22.23
CA ASP A 61 -22.02 -4.18 -22.43
C ASP A 61 -22.86 -2.97 -21.94
N GLY A 62 -22.22 -1.87 -21.56
CA GLY A 62 -22.86 -0.66 -21.07
C GLY A 62 -23.26 -0.69 -19.59
N THR A 63 -22.98 -1.79 -18.86
CA THR A 63 -23.30 -1.87 -17.44
C THR A 63 -22.36 -1.03 -16.61
N THR A 64 -22.91 -0.15 -15.75
CA THR A 64 -22.10 0.64 -14.82
C THR A 64 -21.59 -0.24 -13.68
N ILE A 65 -20.29 -0.38 -13.59
CA ILE A 65 -19.61 -1.15 -12.55
C ILE A 65 -18.61 -0.29 -11.76
N ARG A 66 -18.28 -0.71 -10.55
CA ARG A 66 -17.20 -0.12 -9.76
C ARG A 66 -15.88 -0.75 -10.17
N TYR A 67 -14.92 0.06 -10.63
CA TYR A 67 -13.57 -0.39 -10.97
C TYR A 67 -12.62 -0.30 -9.79
N ALA A 68 -12.74 0.76 -8.97
CA ALA A 68 -11.90 0.95 -7.80
C ALA A 68 -12.65 1.67 -6.67
N SER A 69 -12.10 1.61 -5.45
CA SER A 69 -12.55 2.41 -4.32
C SER A 69 -11.44 2.68 -3.31
N ILE A 70 -11.63 3.75 -2.54
CA ILE A 70 -10.94 4.03 -1.29
C ILE A 70 -11.94 3.78 -0.18
N ASP A 71 -11.64 2.86 0.73
CA ASP A 71 -12.54 2.44 1.81
C ASP A 71 -11.89 2.71 3.17
N ALA A 72 -12.60 3.36 4.10
CA ALA A 72 -12.24 3.45 5.50
C ALA A 72 -13.00 2.38 6.30
N VAL A 73 -12.27 1.56 7.07
CA VAL A 73 -12.83 0.36 7.71
C VAL A 73 -12.40 0.26 9.17
N ILE A 74 -13.35 -0.03 10.05
CA ILE A 74 -13.09 -0.31 11.46
C ILE A 74 -12.34 -1.65 11.60
N ARG A 75 -11.27 -1.66 12.38
CA ARG A 75 -10.56 -2.89 12.80
C ARG A 75 -10.90 -3.28 14.23
N LYS A 76 -11.08 -2.29 15.10
CA LYS A 76 -11.38 -2.48 16.52
C LYS A 76 -12.26 -1.33 17.02
N THR A 77 -13.20 -1.64 17.92
CA THR A 77 -14.19 -0.67 18.46
C THR A 77 -14.09 -0.46 19.97
N THR A 78 -13.05 -0.98 20.61
CA THR A 78 -12.86 -0.83 22.06
C THR A 78 -12.52 0.63 22.38
N ALA A 79 -13.33 1.27 23.22
CA ALA A 79 -13.09 2.66 23.63
C ALA A 79 -11.69 2.83 24.24
N GLY A 80 -10.95 3.80 23.74
CA GLY A 80 -9.56 4.05 24.14
C GLY A 80 -8.54 3.11 23.49
N ASP A 81 -9.00 2.12 22.69
CA ASP A 81 -8.16 1.18 21.93
C ASP A 81 -8.86 0.86 20.59
N ASP A 82 -9.46 1.89 20.02
CA ASP A 82 -10.11 1.85 18.71
C ASP A 82 -9.06 1.89 17.58
N ASP A 83 -9.34 1.16 16.51
CA ASP A 83 -8.40 1.01 15.40
C ASP A 83 -9.13 0.98 14.05
N SER A 84 -8.45 1.47 13.02
CA SER A 84 -8.98 1.54 11.67
C SER A 84 -7.92 1.25 10.60
N LYS A 85 -8.38 1.09 9.38
CA LYS A 85 -7.53 1.06 8.19
C LYS A 85 -8.18 1.82 7.05
N ILE A 86 -7.33 2.36 6.19
CA ILE A 86 -7.71 2.78 4.84
C ILE A 86 -7.21 1.71 3.87
N GLN A 87 -8.05 1.31 2.92
CA GLN A 87 -7.67 0.36 1.88
C GLN A 87 -8.03 0.86 0.48
N LEU A 88 -7.13 0.58 -0.47
CA LEU A 88 -7.37 0.73 -1.88
C LEU A 88 -7.84 -0.60 -2.45
N THR A 89 -8.99 -0.59 -3.11
CA THR A 89 -9.61 -1.78 -3.69
C THR A 89 -9.73 -1.59 -5.19
N VAL A 90 -9.36 -2.60 -5.96
CA VAL A 90 -9.53 -2.63 -7.41
C VAL A 90 -10.38 -3.81 -7.83
N ARG A 91 -10.92 -3.74 -9.05
CA ARG A 91 -11.62 -4.86 -9.67
C ARG A 91 -10.65 -5.72 -10.48
N LYS A 92 -10.67 -7.03 -10.22
CA LYS A 92 -9.93 -8.04 -10.96
C LYS A 92 -10.82 -9.27 -11.16
N ASP A 93 -10.94 -9.75 -12.40
CA ASP A 93 -11.71 -10.96 -12.75
C ASP A 93 -13.14 -10.95 -12.18
N GLY A 94 -13.85 -9.82 -12.31
CA GLY A 94 -15.20 -9.65 -11.80
C GLY A 94 -15.32 -9.38 -10.29
N ASN A 95 -14.26 -9.52 -9.52
CA ASN A 95 -14.24 -9.38 -8.06
C ASN A 95 -13.55 -8.10 -7.59
N HIS A 96 -13.94 -7.61 -6.40
CA HIS A 96 -13.24 -6.52 -5.75
C HIS A 96 -12.16 -7.07 -4.83
N LYS A 97 -10.90 -6.67 -5.08
CA LYS A 97 -9.72 -7.10 -4.33
C LYS A 97 -9.03 -5.90 -3.68
N PRO A 98 -8.82 -5.90 -2.37
CA PRO A 98 -7.93 -4.91 -1.75
C PRO A 98 -6.50 -5.14 -2.23
N ILE A 99 -5.80 -4.07 -2.62
CA ILE A 99 -4.41 -4.12 -3.09
C ILE A 99 -3.46 -3.56 -2.04
N VAL A 100 -3.85 -2.44 -1.42
CA VAL A 100 -3.08 -1.79 -0.37
C VAL A 100 -3.99 -1.53 0.81
N ALA A 101 -3.51 -1.79 2.01
CA ALA A 101 -4.16 -1.36 3.24
C ALA A 101 -3.14 -0.67 4.16
N VAL A 102 -3.50 0.46 4.74
CA VAL A 102 -2.69 1.22 5.68
C VAL A 102 -3.41 1.29 7.02
N SER A 103 -2.73 0.94 8.08
CA SER A 103 -3.22 0.98 9.47
C SER A 103 -2.08 1.36 10.41
N ASN A 104 -2.35 1.43 11.72
CA ASN A 104 -1.31 1.59 12.75
C ASN A 104 -0.27 0.46 12.78
N GLU A 105 -0.55 -0.70 12.20
CA GLU A 105 0.40 -1.83 12.08
C GLU A 105 1.31 -1.72 10.85
N GLY A 106 1.11 -0.73 10.00
CA GLY A 106 1.90 -0.48 8.80
C GLY A 106 1.11 -0.53 7.50
N CYS A 107 1.85 -0.65 6.39
CA CYS A 107 1.30 -0.77 5.05
C CYS A 107 1.36 -2.23 4.59
N LEU A 108 0.19 -2.81 4.34
CA LEU A 108 0.05 -4.17 3.83
C LEU A 108 -0.22 -4.12 2.32
N LEU A 109 0.65 -4.76 1.53
CA LEU A 109 0.39 -5.10 0.14
C LEU A 109 -0.22 -6.50 0.08
N HIS A 110 -1.38 -6.62 -0.54
CA HIS A 110 -2.07 -7.91 -0.64
C HIS A 110 -1.40 -8.84 -1.66
N VAL A 111 -1.42 -10.15 -1.37
CA VAL A 111 -0.58 -11.22 -1.93
C VAL A 111 -0.61 -11.37 -3.45
N ASP A 112 -1.66 -10.90 -4.10
CA ASP A 112 -1.83 -11.01 -5.56
C ASP A 112 -1.21 -9.82 -6.32
N ALA A 113 -0.60 -8.87 -5.61
CA ALA A 113 0.01 -7.69 -6.20
C ALA A 113 1.48 -7.57 -5.75
N PRO A 114 2.45 -7.81 -6.64
CA PRO A 114 3.85 -7.59 -6.33
C PRO A 114 4.12 -6.10 -6.10
N LEU A 115 5.00 -5.78 -5.14
CA LEU A 115 5.55 -4.45 -5.04
C LEU A 115 6.55 -4.23 -6.18
N ILE A 116 6.19 -3.39 -7.14
CA ILE A 116 7.07 -3.02 -8.25
C ILE A 116 7.56 -1.61 -8.00
N LEU A 117 8.85 -1.46 -7.71
CA LEU A 117 9.51 -0.16 -7.67
C LEU A 117 10.08 0.12 -9.06
N GLN A 118 9.49 1.09 -9.76
CA GLN A 118 9.88 1.44 -11.12
C GLN A 118 10.62 2.78 -11.10
N SER A 119 11.86 2.78 -11.59
CA SER A 119 12.56 3.98 -12.05
C SER A 119 12.64 3.94 -13.57
N SER A 120 12.88 5.07 -14.25
CA SER A 120 12.91 5.15 -15.72
C SER A 120 13.79 4.05 -16.33
N GLY A 121 13.18 3.09 -17.01
CA GLY A 121 13.85 2.00 -17.72
C GLY A 121 14.11 0.72 -16.91
N TYR A 122 13.97 0.70 -15.59
CA TYR A 122 14.26 -0.47 -14.75
C TYR A 122 13.13 -0.77 -13.79
N LYS A 123 12.74 -2.05 -13.69
CA LYS A 123 11.76 -2.54 -12.73
C LYS A 123 12.45 -3.30 -11.62
N LYS A 124 12.18 -2.94 -10.37
CA LYS A 124 12.52 -3.76 -9.19
C LYS A 124 11.23 -4.37 -8.68
N THR A 125 11.11 -5.68 -8.77
CA THR A 125 9.91 -6.41 -8.35
C THR A 125 10.23 -7.19 -7.08
N PHE A 126 9.49 -6.95 -6.00
CA PHE A 126 9.52 -7.79 -4.82
C PHE A 126 8.32 -8.74 -4.91
N ILE A 127 8.60 -10.02 -5.11
CA ILE A 127 7.58 -11.07 -5.15
C ILE A 127 7.70 -11.86 -3.85
N SER A 128 6.66 -11.86 -3.03
CA SER A 128 6.57 -12.82 -1.95
C SER A 128 5.89 -14.08 -2.48
N GLY A 129 6.59 -15.20 -2.48
CA GLY A 129 5.99 -16.50 -2.72
C GLY A 129 5.00 -16.87 -1.61
N SER A 130 4.24 -17.96 -1.80
CA SER A 130 3.35 -18.52 -0.78
C SER A 130 4.16 -18.93 0.46
N ALA A 131 4.27 -18.04 1.43
CA ALA A 131 4.94 -18.32 2.67
C ALA A 131 3.97 -19.00 3.65
N THR A 132 4.31 -20.17 4.13
CA THR A 132 3.54 -20.90 5.15
C THR A 132 3.70 -20.31 6.56
N ALA A 133 4.61 -19.35 6.72
CA ALA A 133 4.87 -18.64 7.97
C ALA A 133 5.33 -17.20 7.71
N LYS A 134 5.17 -16.32 8.71
CA LYS A 134 5.71 -14.95 8.66
C LYS A 134 7.23 -15.01 8.52
N ARG A 135 7.78 -14.44 7.46
CA ARG A 135 9.22 -14.33 7.19
C ARG A 135 9.62 -12.86 7.28
N LEU A 136 10.66 -12.59 8.06
CA LEU A 136 11.27 -11.27 8.17
C LEU A 136 12.55 -11.26 7.35
N VAL A 137 12.65 -10.34 6.40
CA VAL A 137 13.91 -9.99 5.74
C VAL A 137 14.34 -8.64 6.30
N SER A 138 15.40 -8.62 7.08
CA SER A 138 15.96 -7.40 7.65
C SER A 138 17.16 -6.96 6.81
N PHE A 139 17.17 -5.71 6.43
CA PHE A 139 18.37 -5.06 5.87
C PHE A 139 19.07 -4.34 7.02
N PRO A 140 20.41 -4.50 7.18
CA PRO A 140 21.15 -3.74 8.19
C PRO A 140 21.10 -2.24 7.85
N ASP A 141 21.14 -1.40 8.88
CA ASP A 141 21.25 0.06 8.76
C ASP A 141 22.69 0.44 8.35
N GLN A 142 23.13 -0.06 7.21
CA GLN A 142 24.45 0.20 6.62
C GLN A 142 24.35 0.20 5.11
N ALA A 143 25.20 0.99 4.46
CA ALA A 143 25.38 0.91 3.01
C ALA A 143 25.98 -0.46 2.65
N GLY A 144 25.41 -1.13 1.66
CA GLY A 144 25.89 -2.44 1.22
C GLY A 144 25.18 -2.92 -0.03
N THR A 145 25.69 -4.00 -0.60
CA THR A 145 25.12 -4.65 -1.78
C THR A 145 24.47 -5.97 -1.33
N VAL A 146 23.19 -6.16 -1.70
CA VAL A 146 22.52 -7.46 -1.51
C VAL A 146 23.02 -8.41 -2.60
N MET A 147 23.55 -9.57 -2.17
CA MET A 147 23.97 -10.61 -3.11
C MET A 147 22.73 -11.17 -3.84
N LEU A 148 22.78 -11.19 -5.15
CA LEU A 148 21.71 -11.71 -6.00
C LEU A 148 22.03 -13.16 -6.40
N ASN A 149 20.97 -13.97 -6.46
CA ASN A 149 21.04 -15.30 -7.05
C ASN A 149 20.66 -15.22 -8.52
N GLU A 150 21.58 -15.47 -9.42
CA GLU A 150 21.34 -15.59 -10.85
C GLU A 150 21.46 -17.07 -11.26
N SER A 151 20.37 -17.62 -11.80
CA SER A 151 20.35 -19.03 -12.27
C SER A 151 20.79 -20.05 -11.23
N GLY A 152 20.41 -19.87 -9.97
CA GLY A 152 20.79 -20.78 -8.87
C GLY A 152 22.19 -20.57 -8.32
N LYS A 153 22.90 -19.52 -8.74
CA LYS A 153 24.24 -19.17 -8.28
C LYS A 153 24.23 -17.91 -7.44
N VAL A 154 24.89 -17.96 -6.28
CA VAL A 154 25.18 -16.75 -5.48
C VAL A 154 26.41 -16.07 -6.12
N MET A 155 26.19 -14.90 -6.70
CA MET A 155 27.26 -14.13 -7.34
C MET A 155 27.91 -13.22 -6.30
N ALA A 156 29.22 -13.38 -6.12
CA ALA A 156 30.06 -12.58 -5.25
C ALA A 156 31.29 -12.09 -6.05
N ALA A 157 31.03 -11.25 -7.06
CA ALA A 157 32.05 -10.83 -8.03
C ALA A 157 33.17 -10.00 -7.40
N ASP A 158 32.89 -9.26 -6.33
CA ASP A 158 33.79 -8.27 -5.74
C ASP A 158 34.42 -8.75 -4.41
N LEU A 159 34.62 -10.06 -4.26
CA LEU A 159 35.34 -10.57 -3.09
C LEU A 159 36.81 -10.18 -3.15
N PRO A 160 37.42 -9.72 -2.03
CA PRO A 160 38.87 -9.53 -1.96
C PRO A 160 39.62 -10.77 -2.43
N THR A 161 40.73 -10.60 -3.14
CA THR A 161 41.58 -11.69 -3.65
C THR A 161 42.74 -12.05 -2.72
N SER A 162 42.85 -11.37 -1.58
CA SER A 162 43.76 -11.66 -0.47
C SER A 162 42.95 -11.62 0.83
N ASP A 163 43.48 -12.26 1.89
CA ASP A 163 42.86 -12.21 3.21
C ASP A 163 42.71 -10.78 3.69
N PRO A 164 41.47 -10.28 3.92
CA PRO A 164 41.22 -8.88 4.29
C PRO A 164 41.57 -8.58 5.76
N SER A 165 42.02 -9.58 6.52
CA SER A 165 42.29 -9.47 7.97
C SER A 165 41.10 -8.85 8.74
N ASN A 166 39.89 -9.24 8.38
CA ASN A 166 38.64 -8.79 8.99
C ASN A 166 37.79 -10.03 9.32
N ALA A 167 37.74 -10.41 10.61
CA ALA A 167 37.08 -11.61 11.06
C ALA A 167 35.65 -11.75 10.51
N GLY A 168 35.36 -12.90 9.90
CA GLY A 168 34.04 -13.20 9.33
C GLY A 168 33.82 -12.71 7.90
N GLN A 169 34.72 -11.91 7.31
CA GLN A 169 34.60 -11.46 5.92
C GLN A 169 34.96 -12.59 4.95
N LEU A 170 34.13 -12.74 3.90
CA LEU A 170 34.40 -13.66 2.80
C LEU A 170 35.46 -13.06 1.86
N TRP A 171 36.36 -13.93 1.37
CA TRP A 171 37.36 -13.57 0.34
C TRP A 171 37.61 -14.74 -0.60
N ASN A 172 38.18 -14.45 -1.77
CA ASN A 172 38.47 -15.41 -2.82
C ASN A 172 39.97 -15.76 -2.84
N ASP A 173 40.32 -16.94 -2.33
CA ASP A 173 41.66 -17.48 -2.44
C ASP A 173 41.75 -18.32 -3.70
N SER A 174 42.16 -17.70 -4.80
CA SER A 174 42.44 -18.41 -6.06
C SER A 174 41.30 -19.32 -6.54
N GLY A 175 40.05 -18.86 -6.41
CA GLY A 175 38.85 -19.63 -6.76
C GLY A 175 38.16 -20.36 -5.60
N THR A 176 38.74 -20.32 -4.43
CA THR A 176 38.16 -20.90 -3.19
C THR A 176 37.65 -19.78 -2.30
N VAL A 177 36.34 -19.82 -1.94
CA VAL A 177 35.79 -18.86 -0.99
C VAL A 177 36.21 -19.28 0.43
N LYS A 178 36.87 -18.37 1.12
CA LYS A 178 37.32 -18.52 2.51
C LYS A 178 36.69 -17.47 3.41
N ILE A 179 36.75 -17.69 4.71
CA ILE A 179 36.36 -16.74 5.75
C ILE A 179 37.66 -16.26 6.41
N SER A 180 37.84 -14.93 6.47
CA SER A 180 38.98 -14.35 7.20
C SER A 180 38.84 -14.62 8.71
N ALA A 181 39.92 -14.96 9.33
CA ALA A 181 40.01 -15.14 10.78
C ALA A 181 40.29 -13.82 11.53
N GLY A 182 40.66 -12.75 10.82
CA GLY A 182 41.08 -11.46 11.34
C GLY A 182 42.59 -11.27 11.33
#